data_b62297b2aeddd20df222f1fb349c1a0b
#
_entry.id   b62297b2aeddd20df222f1fb349c1a0b
#
_cell.length_a   1.000
_cell.length_b   1.000
_cell.length_c   1.000
_cell.angle_alpha   90.00
_cell.angle_beta   90.00
_cell.angle_gamma   90.00
#
_symmetry.space_group_name_H-M   'P 1'
#
loop_
_entity.id
_entity.type
_entity.pdbx_description
1 polymer ?
#
loop_
_entity_poly.entity_id
_entity_poly.type
_entity_poly.pdbx_seq_one_letter_code
_entity_poly.pdbx_strand_id
1 'polypeptide(L)'
;KKVALLTAGGLAPCLSSSVGGLIERYSELAPDIEILCYRSGYKGLLLGDSFLVTPEIRKQAGILHRHGGSPIGNSRVKLTNVEDCLKRGLIEEGQNPLDVAAEQLEKDGVDVLHTIGGDDTNTTAADLAAYLAKHDYNLTVVGLPKTIDNDVIPIRQSLGAWTAAEEGARFFENVVAEHNANPRMLIIHEVMGRHCGWLTAATAVDYRKGLERMDFVPEAGLSAERKDVHAVFVPEMDL
;
A
#
# COMPACT_ATOMS: atom_id res chain seq x y z
N LYS A 1 -5.72 4.90 26.59
CA LYS A 1 -5.07 5.37 25.37
C LYS A 1 -5.76 4.80 24.14
N LYS A 2 -5.75 5.57 23.06
CA LYS A 2 -6.43 5.20 21.83
C LYS A 2 -5.51 5.36 20.62
N VAL A 3 -5.45 4.34 19.77
CA VAL A 3 -4.78 4.41 18.46
C VAL A 3 -5.81 4.41 17.36
N ALA A 4 -5.56 5.17 16.30
CA ALA A 4 -6.39 5.16 15.12
C ALA A 4 -5.64 4.65 13.91
N LEU A 5 -6.35 3.97 13.00
CA LEU A 5 -5.82 3.40 11.77
C LEU A 5 -6.61 3.97 10.59
N LEU A 6 -5.92 4.30 9.51
CA LEU A 6 -6.53 4.58 8.22
C LEU A 6 -5.65 4.07 7.06
N THR A 7 -6.28 3.72 5.96
CA THR A 7 -5.60 3.39 4.70
C THR A 7 -6.00 4.37 3.62
N ALA A 8 -5.02 4.88 2.85
CA ALA A 8 -5.24 5.87 1.82
C ALA A 8 -4.32 5.66 0.60
N GLY A 9 -4.61 6.36 -0.49
CA GLY A 9 -3.84 6.29 -1.73
C GLY A 9 -4.27 5.17 -2.65
N GLY A 10 -3.34 4.62 -3.44
CA GLY A 10 -3.59 3.47 -4.33
C GLY A 10 -3.73 2.16 -3.56
N LEU A 11 -4.29 1.15 -4.21
CA LEU A 11 -4.37 -0.20 -3.65
C LEU A 11 -3.02 -0.92 -3.80
N ALA A 12 -2.71 -1.78 -2.82
CA ALA A 12 -1.63 -2.75 -2.90
C ALA A 12 -2.03 -4.05 -2.18
N PRO A 13 -1.39 -5.18 -2.48
CA PRO A 13 -1.80 -6.49 -1.96
C PRO A 13 -1.85 -6.61 -0.44
N CYS A 14 -1.06 -5.81 0.27
CA CYS A 14 -0.81 -5.94 1.70
C CYS A 14 -1.69 -5.08 2.61
N LEU A 15 -2.62 -4.27 2.11
CA LEU A 15 -3.38 -3.32 2.97
C LEU A 15 -4.15 -4.03 4.07
N SER A 16 -4.88 -5.09 3.74
CA SER A 16 -5.62 -5.89 4.71
C SER A 16 -4.69 -6.48 5.78
N SER A 17 -3.57 -7.06 5.34
CA SER A 17 -2.56 -7.65 6.23
C SER A 17 -1.90 -6.60 7.14
N SER A 18 -1.68 -5.38 6.65
CA SER A 18 -1.11 -4.29 7.46
C SER A 18 -2.07 -3.86 8.57
N VAL A 19 -3.36 -3.77 8.28
CA VAL A 19 -4.39 -3.47 9.29
C VAL A 19 -4.48 -4.62 10.31
N GLY A 20 -4.53 -5.87 9.83
CA GLY A 20 -4.54 -7.06 10.69
C GLY A 20 -3.35 -7.12 11.64
N GLY A 21 -2.14 -6.94 11.09
CA GLY A 21 -0.90 -6.96 11.87
C GLY A 21 -0.82 -5.86 12.93
N LEU A 22 -1.31 -4.64 12.65
CA LEU A 22 -1.41 -3.59 13.65
C LEU A 22 -2.40 -3.96 14.78
N ILE A 23 -3.58 -4.49 14.42
CA ILE A 23 -4.58 -4.93 15.41
C ILE A 23 -4.00 -6.04 16.29
N GLU A 24 -3.36 -7.06 15.71
CA GLU A 24 -2.72 -8.14 16.45
C GLU A 24 -1.62 -7.62 17.37
N ARG A 25 -0.73 -6.80 16.85
CA ARG A 25 0.41 -6.31 17.62
C ARG A 25 0.00 -5.41 18.78
N TYR A 26 -0.97 -4.53 18.59
CA TYR A 26 -1.53 -3.77 19.70
C TYR A 26 -2.27 -4.63 20.69
N SER A 27 -2.95 -5.69 20.24
CA SER A 27 -3.64 -6.62 21.14
C SER A 27 -2.68 -7.42 22.01
N GLU A 28 -1.47 -7.72 21.50
CA GLU A 28 -0.41 -8.41 22.26
C GLU A 28 0.30 -7.48 23.24
N LEU A 29 0.73 -6.29 22.78
CA LEU A 29 1.59 -5.41 23.57
C LEU A 29 0.83 -4.47 24.50
N ALA A 30 -0.38 -4.12 24.16
CA ALA A 30 -1.21 -3.17 24.89
C ALA A 30 -2.70 -3.58 24.81
N PRO A 31 -3.12 -4.68 25.44
CA PRO A 31 -4.44 -5.26 25.28
C PRO A 31 -5.57 -4.31 25.69
N ASP A 32 -5.30 -3.37 26.60
CA ASP A 32 -6.27 -2.37 27.07
C ASP A 32 -6.37 -1.14 26.18
N ILE A 33 -5.54 -1.01 25.12
CA ILE A 33 -5.60 0.13 24.22
C ILE A 33 -6.83 0.02 23.31
N GLU A 34 -7.58 1.12 23.15
CA GLU A 34 -8.65 1.18 22.17
C GLU A 34 -8.06 1.36 20.77
N ILE A 35 -8.61 0.63 19.79
CA ILE A 35 -8.22 0.75 18.38
C ILE A 35 -9.41 1.26 17.59
N LEU A 36 -9.27 2.43 16.97
CA LEU A 36 -10.25 3.06 16.11
C LEU A 36 -9.83 2.90 14.64
N CYS A 37 -10.77 2.59 13.76
CA CYS A 37 -10.51 2.55 12.33
C CYS A 37 -11.37 3.59 11.61
N TYR A 38 -10.75 4.56 10.93
CA TYR A 38 -11.45 5.49 10.05
C TYR A 38 -11.76 4.82 8.71
N ARG A 39 -13.04 4.84 8.29
CA ARG A 39 -13.45 4.27 7.01
C ARG A 39 -13.03 5.15 5.85
N SER A 40 -12.52 4.52 4.79
CA SER A 40 -12.13 5.22 3.57
C SER A 40 -11.04 6.30 3.77
N GLY A 41 -10.11 6.05 4.67
CA GLY A 41 -8.91 6.88 4.85
C GLY A 41 -9.20 8.28 5.38
N TYR A 42 -8.53 9.28 4.82
CA TYR A 42 -8.73 10.68 5.22
C TYR A 42 -10.17 11.19 5.01
N LYS A 43 -10.92 10.57 4.09
CA LYS A 43 -12.35 10.88 3.95
C LYS A 43 -13.12 10.58 5.23
N GLY A 44 -12.92 9.40 5.80
CA GLY A 44 -13.56 9.01 7.04
C GLY A 44 -13.11 9.85 8.23
N LEU A 45 -11.82 10.21 8.28
CA LEU A 45 -11.31 11.13 9.29
C LEU A 45 -12.03 12.48 9.24
N LEU A 46 -12.16 13.11 8.07
CA LEU A 46 -12.86 14.40 7.92
C LEU A 46 -14.35 14.34 8.29
N LEU A 47 -14.99 13.20 8.04
CA LEU A 47 -16.42 13.00 8.31
C LEU A 47 -16.71 12.41 9.71
N GLY A 48 -15.69 12.03 10.47
CA GLY A 48 -15.85 11.28 11.73
C GLY A 48 -16.43 9.87 11.53
N ASP A 49 -16.32 9.31 10.30
CA ASP A 49 -16.81 7.96 10.00
C ASP A 49 -15.77 6.92 10.41
N SER A 50 -16.02 6.31 11.56
CA SER A 50 -15.09 5.38 12.20
C SER A 50 -15.82 4.23 12.89
N PHE A 51 -15.07 3.22 13.33
CA PHE A 51 -15.56 2.17 14.22
C PHE A 51 -14.45 1.69 15.16
N LEU A 52 -14.83 1.24 16.35
CA LEU A 52 -13.93 0.61 17.31
C LEU A 52 -13.71 -0.86 16.99
N VAL A 53 -12.47 -1.30 17.10
CA VAL A 53 -12.10 -2.71 17.00
C VAL A 53 -12.55 -3.42 18.26
N THR A 54 -13.59 -4.25 18.12
CA THR A 54 -14.17 -5.01 19.23
C THR A 54 -13.27 -6.20 19.62
N PRO A 55 -13.48 -6.82 20.81
CA PRO A 55 -12.78 -8.05 21.18
C PRO A 55 -12.95 -9.19 20.17
N GLU A 56 -14.11 -9.26 19.51
CA GLU A 56 -14.40 -10.26 18.46
C GLU A 56 -13.54 -10.00 17.21
N ILE A 57 -13.40 -8.74 16.80
CA ILE A 57 -12.53 -8.37 15.66
C ILE A 57 -11.07 -8.68 16.01
N ARG A 58 -10.61 -8.37 17.24
CA ARG A 58 -9.24 -8.70 17.67
C ARG A 58 -8.93 -10.19 17.54
N LYS A 59 -9.86 -11.06 18.01
CA LYS A 59 -9.71 -12.52 17.91
C LYS A 59 -9.62 -13.02 16.47
N GLN A 60 -10.20 -12.31 15.54
CA GLN A 60 -10.29 -12.69 14.13
C GLN A 60 -9.31 -11.90 13.23
N ALA A 61 -8.48 -11.03 13.79
CA ALA A 61 -7.60 -10.15 13.01
C ALA A 61 -6.66 -10.93 12.06
N GLY A 62 -6.22 -12.12 12.43
CA GLY A 62 -5.42 -13.00 11.58
C GLY A 62 -6.10 -13.42 10.26
N ILE A 63 -7.43 -13.32 10.16
CA ILE A 63 -8.14 -13.57 8.89
C ILE A 63 -7.76 -12.52 7.85
N LEU A 64 -7.45 -11.30 8.27
CA LEU A 64 -7.11 -10.19 7.38
C LEU A 64 -5.84 -10.45 6.55
N HIS A 65 -4.96 -11.34 7.00
CA HIS A 65 -3.77 -11.74 6.24
C HIS A 65 -4.09 -12.56 4.97
N ARG A 66 -5.30 -13.08 4.86
CA ARG A 66 -5.75 -13.92 3.74
C ARG A 66 -6.58 -13.17 2.70
N HIS A 67 -6.83 -11.88 2.93
CA HIS A 67 -7.64 -11.05 2.06
C HIS A 67 -6.82 -9.92 1.46
N GLY A 68 -7.12 -9.57 0.21
CA GLY A 68 -6.58 -8.39 -0.46
C GLY A 68 -7.43 -7.15 -0.18
N GLY A 69 -6.97 -6.01 -0.70
CA GLY A 69 -7.65 -4.73 -0.55
C GLY A 69 -7.54 -4.14 0.86
N SER A 70 -8.42 -3.20 1.18
CA SER A 70 -8.48 -2.59 2.51
C SER A 70 -9.82 -2.93 3.19
N PRO A 71 -9.79 -3.62 4.36
CA PRO A 71 -11.01 -3.99 5.08
C PRO A 71 -11.71 -2.78 5.69
N ILE A 72 -10.99 -1.68 5.89
CA ILE A 72 -11.52 -0.42 6.45
C ILE A 72 -11.83 0.62 5.36
N GLY A 73 -11.75 0.22 4.09
CA GLY A 73 -11.93 1.12 2.95
C GLY A 73 -10.74 2.02 2.69
N ASN A 74 -10.69 2.60 1.50
CA ASN A 74 -9.56 3.40 1.03
C ASN A 74 -10.06 4.59 0.20
N SER A 75 -9.32 5.71 0.21
CA SER A 75 -9.61 6.86 -0.65
C SER A 75 -8.33 7.58 -1.05
N ARG A 76 -8.45 8.47 -2.05
CA ARG A 76 -7.36 9.35 -2.51
C ARG A 76 -7.56 10.80 -2.06
N VAL A 77 -8.28 11.01 -0.98
CA VAL A 77 -8.44 12.34 -0.37
C VAL A 77 -7.10 12.79 0.23
N LYS A 78 -6.72 14.04 -0.02
CA LYS A 78 -5.54 14.70 0.53
C LYS A 78 -5.98 15.89 1.37
N LEU A 79 -5.51 15.97 2.62
CA LEU A 79 -5.86 17.08 3.53
C LEU A 79 -5.28 18.44 3.08
N THR A 80 -4.34 18.42 2.15
CA THR A 80 -3.75 19.64 1.57
C THR A 80 -4.50 20.17 0.34
N ASN A 81 -5.46 19.39 -0.19
CA ASN A 81 -6.27 19.81 -1.34
C ASN A 81 -7.65 20.31 -0.89
N VAL A 82 -7.69 21.58 -0.47
CA VAL A 82 -8.91 22.25 0.04
C VAL A 82 -10.03 22.22 -0.99
N GLU A 83 -9.73 22.54 -2.26
CA GLU A 83 -10.72 22.59 -3.34
C GLU A 83 -11.39 21.24 -3.59
N ASP A 84 -10.62 20.15 -3.64
CA ASP A 84 -11.15 18.79 -3.80
C ASP A 84 -11.99 18.37 -2.60
N CYS A 85 -11.55 18.69 -1.38
CA CYS A 85 -12.30 18.42 -0.16
C CYS A 85 -13.64 19.17 -0.13
N LEU A 86 -13.66 20.44 -0.50
CA LEU A 86 -14.86 21.26 -0.61
C LEU A 86 -15.81 20.71 -1.68
N LYS A 87 -15.31 20.44 -2.89
CA LYS A 87 -16.08 19.88 -3.99
C LYS A 87 -16.76 18.56 -3.65
N ARG A 88 -16.13 17.75 -2.82
CA ARG A 88 -16.66 16.46 -2.34
C ARG A 88 -17.57 16.60 -1.11
N GLY A 89 -17.77 17.79 -0.58
CA GLY A 89 -18.56 18.01 0.63
C GLY A 89 -17.94 17.40 1.89
N LEU A 90 -16.62 17.33 1.96
CA LEU A 90 -15.89 16.79 3.11
C LEU A 90 -15.57 17.87 4.14
N ILE A 91 -15.63 19.12 3.74
CA ILE A 91 -15.46 20.33 4.57
C ILE A 91 -16.46 21.38 4.11
N GLU A 92 -16.70 22.38 4.96
CA GLU A 92 -17.50 23.56 4.64
C GLU A 92 -16.64 24.68 4.03
N GLU A 93 -17.31 25.67 3.41
CA GLU A 93 -16.63 26.84 2.85
C GLU A 93 -15.88 27.62 3.95
N GLY A 94 -14.61 27.90 3.69
CA GLY A 94 -13.73 28.59 4.63
C GLY A 94 -13.01 27.68 5.65
N GLN A 95 -13.33 26.39 5.69
CA GLN A 95 -12.61 25.45 6.55
C GLN A 95 -11.30 24.96 5.89
N ASN A 96 -10.30 24.66 6.74
CA ASN A 96 -9.08 23.97 6.34
C ASN A 96 -9.20 22.50 6.70
N PRO A 97 -8.97 21.56 5.77
CA PRO A 97 -9.06 20.11 6.07
C PRO A 97 -8.12 19.64 7.18
N LEU A 98 -6.97 20.30 7.39
CA LEU A 98 -6.06 19.98 8.49
C LEU A 98 -6.66 20.34 9.85
N ASP A 99 -7.39 21.49 9.94
CA ASP A 99 -8.11 21.88 11.15
C ASP A 99 -9.20 20.85 11.48
N VAL A 100 -10.04 20.52 10.49
CA VAL A 100 -11.14 19.57 10.65
C VAL A 100 -10.60 18.19 11.06
N ALA A 101 -9.49 17.74 10.45
CA ALA A 101 -8.86 16.47 10.81
C ALA A 101 -8.29 16.47 12.24
N ALA A 102 -7.64 17.58 12.64
CA ALA A 102 -7.09 17.74 14.00
C ALA A 102 -8.18 17.73 15.05
N GLU A 103 -9.24 18.55 14.86
CA GLU A 103 -10.39 18.61 15.75
C GLU A 103 -11.11 17.25 15.89
N GLN A 104 -11.22 16.51 14.78
CA GLN A 104 -11.82 15.16 14.81
C GLN A 104 -10.97 14.18 15.59
N LEU A 105 -9.63 14.19 15.41
CA LEU A 105 -8.71 13.34 16.16
C LEU A 105 -8.76 13.65 17.68
N GLU A 106 -8.83 14.92 18.05
CA GLU A 106 -8.98 15.35 19.45
C GLU A 106 -10.33 14.92 20.02
N LYS A 107 -11.42 15.14 19.30
CA LYS A 107 -12.78 14.72 19.68
C LYS A 107 -12.86 13.21 19.91
N ASP A 108 -12.20 12.43 19.10
CA ASP A 108 -12.17 10.97 19.21
C ASP A 108 -11.17 10.48 20.29
N GLY A 109 -10.36 11.38 20.86
CA GLY A 109 -9.39 11.10 21.91
C GLY A 109 -8.23 10.23 21.41
N VAL A 110 -7.76 10.45 20.17
CA VAL A 110 -6.69 9.69 19.54
C VAL A 110 -5.33 10.15 20.06
N ASP A 111 -4.52 9.22 20.58
CA ASP A 111 -3.13 9.47 21.00
C ASP A 111 -2.14 9.21 19.86
N VAL A 112 -2.43 8.21 19.01
CA VAL A 112 -1.57 7.83 17.88
C VAL A 112 -2.42 7.54 16.65
N LEU A 113 -2.07 8.15 15.52
CA LEU A 113 -2.67 7.88 14.21
C LEU A 113 -1.68 7.13 13.33
N HIS A 114 -2.05 5.94 12.87
CA HIS A 114 -1.34 5.22 11.81
C HIS A 114 -1.99 5.47 10.46
N THR A 115 -1.19 5.96 9.51
CA THR A 115 -1.61 6.15 8.13
C THR A 115 -0.89 5.15 7.23
N ILE A 116 -1.62 4.31 6.51
CA ILE A 116 -1.06 3.29 5.63
C ILE A 116 -1.31 3.70 4.19
N GLY A 117 -0.25 4.03 3.46
CA GLY A 117 -0.44 4.49 2.07
C GLY A 117 0.84 4.82 1.33
N GLY A 118 0.67 5.25 0.08
CA GLY A 118 1.76 5.62 -0.81
C GLY A 118 2.39 6.97 -0.45
N ASP A 119 3.17 7.49 -1.37
CA ASP A 119 3.94 8.74 -1.21
C ASP A 119 3.04 9.93 -0.81
N ASP A 120 2.00 10.21 -1.58
CA ASP A 120 1.02 11.26 -1.26
C ASP A 120 0.38 11.11 0.14
N THR A 121 0.13 9.88 0.58
CA THR A 121 -0.46 9.61 1.90
C THR A 121 0.52 9.93 3.00
N ASN A 122 1.79 9.55 2.83
CA ASN A 122 2.84 9.82 3.81
C ASN A 122 3.21 11.31 3.85
N THR A 123 3.20 11.99 2.71
CA THR A 123 3.35 13.46 2.65
C THR A 123 2.22 14.14 3.42
N THR A 124 0.96 13.74 3.17
CA THR A 124 -0.19 14.27 3.92
C THR A 124 -0.09 13.96 5.43
N ALA A 125 0.44 12.79 5.80
CA ALA A 125 0.68 12.43 7.20
C ALA A 125 1.74 13.34 7.85
N ALA A 126 2.82 13.65 7.12
CA ALA A 126 3.86 14.57 7.58
C ALA A 126 3.32 16.00 7.75
N ASP A 127 2.52 16.49 6.79
CA ASP A 127 1.87 17.79 6.86
C ASP A 127 0.91 17.88 8.06
N LEU A 128 0.12 16.83 8.30
CA LEU A 128 -0.75 16.73 9.47
C LEU A 128 0.07 16.70 10.77
N ALA A 129 1.15 15.94 10.84
CA ALA A 129 2.02 15.90 12.02
C ALA A 129 2.64 17.27 12.31
N ALA A 130 3.11 17.98 11.28
CA ALA A 130 3.65 19.34 11.42
C ALA A 130 2.57 20.33 11.86
N TYR A 131 1.35 20.19 11.32
CA TYR A 131 0.21 21.01 11.72
C TYR A 131 -0.14 20.80 13.20
N LEU A 132 -0.28 19.54 13.64
CA LEU A 132 -0.58 19.18 15.01
C LEU A 132 0.46 19.72 16.00
N ALA A 133 1.75 19.53 15.67
CA ALA A 133 2.84 20.06 16.50
C ALA A 133 2.83 21.59 16.62
N LYS A 134 2.47 22.30 15.55
CA LYS A 134 2.37 23.78 15.53
C LYS A 134 1.20 24.31 16.36
N HIS A 135 0.16 23.51 16.54
CA HIS A 135 -1.06 23.91 17.25
C HIS A 135 -1.20 23.20 18.61
N ASP A 136 -0.10 22.68 19.16
CA ASP A 136 -0.02 22.07 20.50
C ASP A 136 -0.94 20.86 20.72
N TYR A 137 -1.32 20.15 19.65
CA TYR A 137 -2.02 18.88 19.77
C TYR A 137 -1.06 17.77 20.19
N ASN A 138 -1.36 17.11 21.29
CA ASN A 138 -0.51 16.05 21.85
C ASN A 138 -0.87 14.68 21.29
N LEU A 139 -0.66 14.47 20.00
CA LEU A 139 -0.81 13.18 19.36
C LEU A 139 0.32 12.91 18.33
N THR A 140 0.59 11.64 18.10
CA THR A 140 1.66 11.20 17.18
C THR A 140 1.07 10.63 15.89
N VAL A 141 1.61 11.06 14.75
CA VAL A 141 1.28 10.47 13.44
C VAL A 141 2.42 9.55 13.00
N VAL A 142 2.08 8.32 12.61
CA VAL A 142 3.03 7.31 12.13
C VAL A 142 2.62 6.88 10.72
N GLY A 143 3.41 7.23 9.73
CA GLY A 143 3.23 6.81 8.34
C GLY A 143 3.82 5.41 8.09
N LEU A 144 3.05 4.53 7.47
CA LEU A 144 3.50 3.23 6.98
C LEU A 144 3.52 3.25 5.45
N PRO A 145 4.71 3.26 4.84
CA PRO A 145 4.84 3.31 3.38
C PRO A 145 4.28 2.06 2.71
N LYS A 146 3.34 2.24 1.81
CA LYS A 146 2.70 1.21 1.01
C LYS A 146 2.74 1.62 -0.45
N THR A 147 3.62 1.01 -1.23
CA THR A 147 3.70 1.16 -2.68
C THR A 147 4.34 -0.08 -3.31
N ILE A 148 3.86 -0.49 -4.46
CA ILE A 148 4.48 -1.57 -5.24
C ILE A 148 5.75 -1.10 -5.95
N ASP A 149 5.92 0.22 -6.12
CA ASP A 149 7.08 0.82 -6.79
C ASP A 149 8.35 0.73 -5.94
N ASN A 150 8.21 0.57 -4.61
CA ASN A 150 9.31 0.47 -3.63
C ASN A 150 10.28 1.67 -3.67
N ASP A 151 9.75 2.86 -3.92
CA ASP A 151 10.50 4.10 -4.23
C ASP A 151 10.54 5.12 -3.08
N VAL A 152 10.07 4.75 -1.88
CA VAL A 152 10.06 5.65 -0.71
C VAL A 152 11.40 5.61 0.01
N ILE A 153 12.19 6.67 -0.11
CA ILE A 153 13.50 6.80 0.55
C ILE A 153 13.32 7.33 1.99
N PRO A 154 14.01 6.77 3.00
CA PRO A 154 15.07 5.74 2.98
C PRO A 154 14.56 4.31 3.23
N ILE A 155 13.32 4.04 2.98
CA ILE A 155 12.69 2.74 3.24
C ILE A 155 13.23 1.70 2.26
N ARG A 156 13.75 0.58 2.79
CA ARG A 156 14.28 -0.51 1.96
C ARG A 156 13.18 -1.36 1.33
N GLN A 157 12.05 -1.47 2.03
CA GLN A 157 10.93 -2.29 1.62
C GLN A 157 9.63 -1.61 1.98
N SER A 158 8.90 -1.17 0.96
CA SER A 158 7.53 -0.71 1.09
C SER A 158 6.57 -1.89 1.23
N LEU A 159 5.49 -1.69 1.98
CA LEU A 159 4.43 -2.67 2.09
C LEU A 159 3.81 -2.99 0.72
N GLY A 160 3.77 -4.25 0.35
CA GLY A 160 3.20 -4.76 -0.90
C GLY A 160 4.18 -4.91 -2.07
N ALA A 161 5.39 -4.37 -1.99
CA ALA A 161 6.36 -4.42 -3.09
C ALA A 161 6.79 -5.86 -3.43
N TRP A 162 7.17 -6.65 -2.43
CA TRP A 162 7.59 -8.05 -2.64
C TRP A 162 6.45 -8.93 -3.15
N THR A 163 5.25 -8.78 -2.61
CA THR A 163 4.09 -9.52 -3.10
C THR A 163 3.78 -9.17 -4.55
N ALA A 164 3.92 -7.89 -4.93
CA ALA A 164 3.73 -7.45 -6.31
C ALA A 164 4.78 -8.05 -7.26
N ALA A 165 6.05 -8.14 -6.83
CA ALA A 165 7.12 -8.75 -7.63
C ALA A 165 6.88 -10.26 -7.83
N GLU A 166 6.52 -10.98 -6.77
CA GLU A 166 6.22 -12.42 -6.82
C GLU A 166 5.02 -12.73 -7.72
N GLU A 167 3.91 -12.01 -7.54
CA GLU A 167 2.73 -12.19 -8.39
C GLU A 167 2.99 -11.74 -9.83
N GLY A 168 3.80 -10.69 -10.02
CA GLY A 168 4.26 -10.25 -11.33
C GLY A 168 5.04 -11.35 -12.06
N ALA A 169 5.97 -12.02 -11.37
CA ALA A 169 6.75 -13.12 -11.93
C ALA A 169 5.86 -14.32 -12.31
N ARG A 170 4.90 -14.68 -11.43
CA ARG A 170 3.93 -15.75 -11.70
C ARG A 170 3.03 -15.44 -12.90
N PHE A 171 2.57 -14.19 -12.99
CA PHE A 171 1.77 -13.75 -14.13
C PHE A 171 2.57 -13.77 -15.43
N PHE A 172 3.82 -13.31 -15.38
CA PHE A 172 4.71 -13.30 -16.55
C PHE A 172 5.03 -14.72 -17.04
N GLU A 173 5.17 -15.70 -16.15
CA GLU A 173 5.31 -17.11 -16.52
C GLU A 173 4.16 -17.59 -17.43
N ASN A 174 2.93 -17.21 -17.09
CA ASN A 174 1.76 -17.53 -17.93
C ASN A 174 1.80 -16.82 -19.29
N VAL A 175 2.27 -15.58 -19.34
CA VAL A 175 2.42 -14.82 -20.60
C VAL A 175 3.48 -15.49 -21.49
N VAL A 176 4.63 -15.87 -20.92
CA VAL A 176 5.71 -16.52 -21.67
C VAL A 176 5.32 -17.93 -22.12
N ALA A 177 4.41 -18.62 -21.42
CA ALA A 177 3.94 -19.94 -21.84
C ALA A 177 3.31 -19.93 -23.24
N GLU A 178 2.77 -18.81 -23.69
CA GLU A 178 2.21 -18.67 -25.05
C GLU A 178 3.28 -18.84 -26.13
N HIS A 179 4.54 -18.52 -25.86
CA HIS A 179 5.67 -18.74 -26.75
C HIS A 179 5.86 -20.22 -27.14
N ASN A 180 5.40 -21.16 -26.33
CA ASN A 180 5.46 -22.59 -26.66
C ASN A 180 4.62 -22.92 -27.90
N ALA A 181 3.51 -22.21 -28.10
CA ALA A 181 2.64 -22.41 -29.26
C ALA A 181 3.12 -21.60 -30.49
N ASN A 182 3.79 -20.48 -30.27
CA ASN A 182 4.29 -19.60 -31.34
C ASN A 182 5.74 -19.14 -31.08
N PRO A 183 6.75 -19.94 -31.50
CA PRO A 183 8.14 -19.68 -31.16
C PRO A 183 8.79 -18.47 -31.87
N ARG A 184 8.06 -17.77 -32.74
CA ARG A 184 8.49 -16.52 -33.38
C ARG A 184 7.82 -15.28 -32.79
N MET A 185 7.26 -15.40 -31.61
CA MET A 185 6.59 -14.31 -30.91
C MET A 185 7.62 -13.40 -30.25
N LEU A 186 7.43 -12.08 -30.40
CA LEU A 186 8.05 -11.09 -29.52
C LEU A 186 7.05 -10.73 -28.42
N ILE A 187 7.46 -10.87 -27.18
CA ILE A 187 6.68 -10.48 -26.01
C ILE A 187 7.29 -9.21 -25.42
N ILE A 188 6.51 -8.13 -25.35
CA ILE A 188 6.85 -6.92 -24.62
C ILE A 188 5.89 -6.85 -23.45
N HIS A 189 6.40 -6.99 -22.24
CA HIS A 189 5.62 -7.02 -21.03
C HIS A 189 5.85 -5.74 -20.21
N GLU A 190 4.83 -4.90 -20.10
CA GLU A 190 4.87 -3.68 -19.32
C GLU A 190 4.58 -3.98 -17.85
N VAL A 191 5.40 -3.45 -16.95
CA VAL A 191 5.23 -3.55 -15.51
C VAL A 191 5.05 -2.13 -14.95
N MET A 192 4.20 -1.98 -13.93
CA MET A 192 3.97 -0.69 -13.27
C MET A 192 5.26 -0.18 -12.60
N GLY A 193 5.32 1.13 -12.36
CA GLY A 193 6.45 1.77 -11.67
C GLY A 193 6.73 3.20 -12.13
N ARG A 194 6.09 3.65 -13.19
CA ARG A 194 6.17 5.01 -13.74
C ARG A 194 7.60 5.55 -13.88
N HIS A 195 8.18 6.06 -12.79
CA HIS A 195 9.53 6.64 -12.72
C HIS A 195 10.52 5.76 -11.93
N CYS A 196 10.10 4.56 -11.49
CA CYS A 196 10.91 3.61 -10.76
C CYS A 196 10.84 2.23 -11.41
N GLY A 197 11.97 1.70 -11.85
CA GLY A 197 12.10 0.42 -12.51
C GLY A 197 12.25 -0.78 -11.54
N TRP A 198 12.19 -0.53 -10.24
CA TRP A 198 12.42 -1.56 -9.23
C TRP A 198 11.51 -2.79 -9.43
N LEU A 199 10.20 -2.57 -9.60
CA LEU A 199 9.24 -3.66 -9.75
C LEU A 199 9.48 -4.46 -11.04
N THR A 200 9.82 -3.78 -12.14
CA THR A 200 10.19 -4.42 -13.41
C THR A 200 11.41 -5.32 -13.24
N ALA A 201 12.46 -4.79 -12.62
CA ALA A 201 13.69 -5.55 -12.37
C ALA A 201 13.46 -6.72 -11.40
N ALA A 202 12.71 -6.51 -10.31
CA ALA A 202 12.40 -7.52 -9.32
C ALA A 202 11.56 -8.66 -9.93
N THR A 203 10.54 -8.32 -10.73
CA THR A 203 9.72 -9.30 -11.47
C THR A 203 10.58 -10.16 -12.40
N ALA A 204 11.49 -9.55 -13.15
CA ALA A 204 12.40 -10.28 -14.06
C ALA A 204 13.36 -11.21 -13.30
N VAL A 205 13.91 -10.74 -12.16
CA VAL A 205 14.80 -11.55 -11.31
C VAL A 205 14.05 -12.75 -10.72
N ASP A 206 12.86 -12.54 -10.18
CA ASP A 206 12.08 -13.63 -9.56
C ASP A 206 11.57 -14.63 -10.61
N TYR A 207 11.21 -14.17 -11.80
CA TYR A 207 10.89 -15.01 -12.92
C TYR A 207 12.09 -15.91 -13.33
N ARG A 208 13.30 -15.34 -13.45
CA ARG A 208 14.51 -16.12 -13.76
C ARG A 208 14.84 -17.16 -12.70
N LYS A 209 14.68 -16.84 -11.42
CA LYS A 209 14.79 -17.84 -10.32
C LYS A 209 13.77 -18.97 -10.47
N GLY A 210 12.59 -18.68 -11.02
CA GLY A 210 11.58 -19.66 -11.37
C GLY A 210 12.07 -20.59 -12.48
N LEU A 211 12.63 -20.03 -13.56
CA LEU A 211 13.19 -20.80 -14.68
C LEU A 211 14.28 -21.77 -14.25
N GLU A 212 15.17 -21.38 -13.33
CA GLU A 212 16.24 -22.23 -12.81
C GLU A 212 15.75 -23.51 -12.13
N ARG A 213 14.47 -23.54 -11.73
CA ARG A 213 13.82 -24.66 -11.05
C ARG A 213 12.96 -25.52 -11.98
N MET A 214 12.82 -25.12 -13.25
CA MET A 214 12.02 -25.84 -14.23
C MET A 214 12.83 -26.93 -14.93
N ASP A 215 12.17 -28.03 -15.24
CA ASP A 215 12.70 -29.04 -16.13
C ASP A 215 12.42 -28.67 -17.60
N PHE A 216 13.37 -28.91 -18.47
CA PHE A 216 13.29 -28.61 -19.89
C PHE A 216 13.53 -29.85 -20.74
N VAL A 217 12.93 -29.86 -21.94
CA VAL A 217 13.11 -30.90 -22.95
C VAL A 217 13.51 -30.22 -24.27
N PRO A 218 14.81 -29.92 -24.46
CA PRO A 218 15.28 -29.15 -25.63
C PRO A 218 14.90 -29.79 -26.96
N GLU A 219 14.88 -31.13 -27.03
CA GLU A 219 14.49 -31.88 -28.22
C GLU A 219 13.04 -31.64 -28.63
N ALA A 220 12.17 -31.33 -27.66
CA ALA A 220 10.78 -30.93 -27.89
C ALA A 220 10.61 -29.40 -28.09
N GLY A 221 11.73 -28.68 -28.19
CA GLY A 221 11.70 -27.22 -28.34
C GLY A 221 11.43 -26.43 -27.03
N LEU A 222 11.46 -27.10 -25.89
CA LEU A 222 11.34 -26.49 -24.57
C LEU A 222 12.74 -26.30 -23.99
N SER A 223 13.24 -25.08 -23.99
CA SER A 223 14.54 -24.74 -23.42
C SER A 223 14.46 -23.46 -22.58
N ALA A 224 15.34 -23.34 -21.59
CA ALA A 224 15.45 -22.17 -20.73
C ALA A 224 15.71 -20.88 -21.55
N GLU A 225 16.61 -20.99 -22.54
CA GLU A 225 16.98 -19.85 -23.40
C GLU A 225 15.80 -19.24 -24.13
N ARG A 226 14.85 -20.07 -24.58
CA ARG A 226 13.64 -19.62 -25.28
C ARG A 226 12.64 -18.92 -24.37
N LYS A 227 12.75 -19.15 -23.08
CA LYS A 227 11.85 -18.58 -22.07
C LYS A 227 12.49 -17.46 -21.26
N ASP A 228 13.79 -17.21 -21.47
CA ASP A 228 14.48 -16.18 -20.69
C ASP A 228 14.05 -14.78 -21.09
N VAL A 229 14.25 -13.84 -20.15
CA VAL A 229 14.10 -12.40 -20.37
C VAL A 229 15.33 -11.89 -21.11
N HIS A 230 15.16 -11.46 -22.36
CA HIS A 230 16.26 -11.00 -23.20
C HIS A 230 16.73 -9.60 -22.85
N ALA A 231 15.81 -8.72 -22.40
CA ALA A 231 16.13 -7.36 -22.00
C ALA A 231 15.15 -6.86 -20.93
N VAL A 232 15.63 -6.01 -20.04
CA VAL A 232 14.85 -5.29 -19.04
C VAL A 232 15.14 -3.82 -19.21
N PHE A 233 14.12 -3.03 -19.50
CA PHE A 233 14.23 -1.59 -19.64
C PHE A 233 13.60 -0.93 -18.41
N VAL A 234 14.31 -0.02 -17.79
CA VAL A 234 13.87 0.73 -16.60
C VAL A 234 14.03 2.23 -16.84
N PRO A 235 13.15 3.06 -16.27
CA PRO A 235 13.14 4.50 -16.54
C PRO A 235 14.39 5.24 -16.06
N GLU A 236 15.18 4.63 -15.19
CA GLU A 236 16.43 5.19 -14.68
C GLU A 236 17.63 5.01 -15.64
N MET A 237 17.46 4.25 -16.72
CA MET A 237 18.51 4.00 -17.70
C MET A 237 18.21 4.78 -18.99
N ASP A 238 19.22 5.42 -19.53
CA ASP A 238 19.18 5.96 -20.89
C ASP A 238 19.16 4.81 -21.90
N LEU A 239 18.27 4.88 -22.91
CA LEU A 239 18.11 3.89 -23.96
C LEU A 239 19.04 4.20 -25.15
#